data_4d9cf5f0a375a68275ff5e0f832eeb36
#
_entry.id   4d9cf5f0a375a68275ff5e0f832eeb36
#
_cell.length_a   1.000
_cell.length_b   1.000
_cell.length_c   1.000
_cell.angle_alpha   90.00
_cell.angle_beta   90.00
_cell.angle_gamma   90.00
#
_symmetry.space_group_name_H-M   'P 1'
#
loop_
_entity.id
_entity.type
_entity.pdbx_description
1 polymer ?
#
loop_
_entity_poly.entity_id
_entity_poly.type
_entity_poly.pdbx_seq_one_letter_code
_entity_poly.pdbx_strand_id
1 'polypeptide(L)'
;KVTNHTLKIPKEGFDNFRTRDQMCVTGLLGGERISIIVNHWPSRLGGQEQSSHLREAAAALSKHIADSVWAIDPKQAVVIMGDLNDDPYDKSCAKVLGAVKNPDKVADHGFYNPWWKMLDKGIGTLAYKGAWNLFDQIIVGGTVLKENNTPSGLEYWKCKVNNFNFLRQDNSDQPLRTYSAGRWLNGYSDHFPTEIFLIKRVK
;
A
#
# COMPACT_ATOMS: atom_id res chain seq x y z
N LYS A 1 7.69 14.37 -11.92
CA LYS A 1 6.41 14.39 -12.64
C LYS A 1 5.32 13.86 -11.71
N VAL A 2 4.14 14.47 -11.70
CA VAL A 2 2.97 13.99 -10.95
C VAL A 2 1.83 13.79 -11.94
N THR A 3 1.12 12.66 -11.83
CA THR A 3 -0.09 12.36 -12.61
C THR A 3 -1.17 11.81 -11.68
N ASN A 4 -2.42 12.21 -11.89
CA ASN A 4 -3.58 11.68 -11.18
C ASN A 4 -4.36 10.76 -12.09
N HIS A 5 -4.81 9.66 -11.54
CA HIS A 5 -5.56 8.62 -12.25
C HIS A 5 -6.90 8.39 -11.53
N THR A 6 -7.97 8.77 -12.21
CA THR A 6 -9.33 8.64 -11.67
C THR A 6 -9.85 7.23 -11.90
N LEU A 7 -10.27 6.58 -10.82
CA LEU A 7 -10.96 5.29 -10.90
C LEU A 7 -12.45 5.53 -11.18
N LYS A 8 -12.90 5.10 -12.33
CA LYS A 8 -14.31 5.12 -12.72
C LYS A 8 -14.90 3.73 -12.55
N ILE A 9 -15.81 3.58 -11.60
CA ILE A 9 -16.51 2.31 -11.37
C ILE A 9 -17.99 2.57 -11.65
N PRO A 10 -18.59 1.87 -12.65
CA PRO A 10 -20.04 1.91 -12.84
C PRO A 10 -20.73 1.34 -11.59
N LYS A 11 -21.63 2.10 -11.00
CA LYS A 11 -22.44 1.65 -9.87
C LYS A 11 -23.91 1.89 -10.22
N GLU A 12 -24.69 0.81 -10.31
CA GLU A 12 -26.11 0.88 -10.61
C GLU A 12 -26.82 1.82 -9.63
N GLY A 13 -27.61 2.76 -10.16
CA GLY A 13 -28.29 3.79 -9.36
C GLY A 13 -27.41 4.98 -8.90
N PHE A 14 -26.15 5.06 -9.33
CA PHE A 14 -25.22 6.14 -8.98
C PHE A 14 -24.38 6.57 -10.18
N ASP A 15 -24.92 7.42 -11.03
CA ASP A 15 -24.26 7.89 -12.25
C ASP A 15 -22.94 8.65 -12.03
N ASN A 16 -22.70 9.13 -10.81
CA ASN A 16 -21.52 9.90 -10.41
C ASN A 16 -20.73 9.27 -9.25
N PHE A 17 -20.75 7.93 -9.10
CA PHE A 17 -19.94 7.31 -8.09
C PHE A 17 -18.45 7.55 -8.37
N ARG A 18 -17.79 8.24 -7.45
CA ARG A 18 -16.35 8.54 -7.52
C ARG A 18 -15.66 8.01 -6.29
N THR A 19 -14.47 7.49 -6.49
CA THR A 19 -13.52 7.20 -5.42
C THR A 19 -12.40 8.24 -5.44
N ARG A 20 -11.46 8.13 -4.50
CA ARG A 20 -10.25 8.95 -4.53
C ARG A 20 -9.39 8.58 -5.73
N ASP A 21 -8.77 9.58 -6.34
CA ASP A 21 -7.78 9.37 -7.40
C ASP A 21 -6.55 8.65 -6.84
N GLN A 22 -5.86 7.93 -7.71
CA GLN A 22 -4.53 7.40 -7.45
C GLN A 22 -3.49 8.35 -8.04
N MET A 23 -2.53 8.77 -7.24
CA MET A 23 -1.50 9.70 -7.64
C MET A 23 -0.20 8.97 -7.92
N CYS A 24 0.35 9.12 -9.12
CA CYS A 24 1.67 8.59 -9.45
C CYS A 24 2.70 9.73 -9.47
N VAL A 25 3.69 9.64 -8.59
CA VAL A 25 4.79 10.59 -8.47
C VAL A 25 6.08 9.95 -8.97
N THR A 26 6.65 10.48 -10.05
CA THR A 26 7.93 10.04 -10.59
C THR A 26 9.01 11.08 -10.29
N GLY A 27 10.11 10.64 -9.70
CA GLY A 27 11.23 11.48 -9.32
C GLY A 27 12.54 10.72 -9.20
N LEU A 28 13.51 11.31 -8.51
CA LEU A 28 14.81 10.71 -8.19
C LEU A 28 14.92 10.51 -6.68
N LEU A 29 15.32 9.33 -6.25
CA LEU A 29 15.67 8.99 -4.89
C LEU A 29 17.10 8.45 -4.86
N GLY A 30 18.01 9.15 -4.20
CA GLY A 30 19.42 8.77 -4.21
C GLY A 30 20.04 8.73 -5.62
N GLY A 31 19.50 9.51 -6.57
CA GLY A 31 19.94 9.53 -7.97
C GLY A 31 19.31 8.43 -8.85
N GLU A 32 18.53 7.51 -8.29
CA GLU A 32 17.82 6.48 -9.03
C GLU A 32 16.37 6.90 -9.31
N ARG A 33 15.87 6.53 -10.48
CA ARG A 33 14.51 6.86 -10.89
C ARG A 33 13.49 5.98 -10.19
N ILE A 34 12.48 6.60 -9.57
CA ILE A 34 11.42 5.90 -8.84
C ILE A 34 10.05 6.48 -9.18
N SER A 35 9.05 5.63 -9.32
CA SER A 35 7.64 6.00 -9.31
C SER A 35 6.95 5.46 -8.07
N ILE A 36 6.27 6.36 -7.37
CA ILE A 36 5.49 6.04 -6.17
C ILE A 36 4.01 6.27 -6.50
N ILE A 37 3.20 5.21 -6.40
CA ILE A 37 1.76 5.25 -6.64
C ILE A 37 1.09 5.35 -5.28
N VAL A 38 0.55 6.53 -4.97
CA VAL A 38 -0.07 6.85 -3.68
C VAL A 38 -1.56 6.59 -3.75
N ASN A 39 -2.07 5.86 -2.78
CA ASN A 39 -3.42 5.32 -2.77
C ASN A 39 -4.17 5.61 -1.47
N HIS A 40 -5.48 5.72 -1.56
CA HIS A 40 -6.41 5.47 -0.48
C HIS A 40 -7.62 4.78 -1.10
N TRP A 41 -7.61 3.45 -1.09
CA TRP A 41 -8.65 2.66 -1.75
C TRP A 41 -10.01 2.77 -1.04
N PRO A 42 -11.12 2.39 -1.71
CA PRO A 42 -12.44 2.43 -1.11
C PRO A 42 -12.53 1.63 0.20
N SER A 43 -13.16 2.24 1.21
CA SER A 43 -13.34 1.63 2.51
C SER A 43 -14.25 0.39 2.46
N ARG A 44 -14.23 -0.39 3.55
CA ARG A 44 -15.11 -1.56 3.75
C ARG A 44 -16.55 -1.18 4.15
N LEU A 45 -17.00 0.03 3.76
CA LEU A 45 -18.36 0.49 4.04
C LEU A 45 -19.40 -0.44 3.42
N GLY A 46 -20.37 -0.88 4.23
CA GLY A 46 -21.36 -1.89 3.84
C GLY A 46 -20.91 -3.34 4.01
N GLY A 47 -19.65 -3.57 4.40
CA GLY A 47 -19.06 -4.90 4.59
C GLY A 47 -17.87 -5.16 3.66
N GLN A 48 -16.97 -6.03 4.12
CA GLN A 48 -15.75 -6.35 3.36
C GLN A 48 -16.07 -6.99 2.01
N GLU A 49 -16.92 -8.00 1.98
CA GLU A 49 -17.27 -8.74 0.76
C GLU A 49 -18.07 -7.87 -0.21
N GLN A 50 -19.10 -7.15 0.28
CA GLN A 50 -19.95 -6.28 -0.52
C GLN A 50 -19.18 -5.17 -1.24
N SER A 51 -18.13 -4.65 -0.61
CA SER A 51 -17.29 -3.57 -1.15
C SER A 51 -16.00 -4.06 -1.79
N SER A 52 -15.69 -5.36 -1.78
CA SER A 52 -14.43 -5.94 -2.29
C SER A 52 -14.15 -5.56 -3.74
N HIS A 53 -15.17 -5.62 -4.60
CA HIS A 53 -15.06 -5.28 -6.01
C HIS A 53 -14.54 -3.86 -6.28
N LEU A 54 -14.78 -2.91 -5.37
CA LEU A 54 -14.28 -1.53 -5.47
C LEU A 54 -12.77 -1.47 -5.23
N ARG A 55 -12.26 -2.22 -4.24
CA ARG A 55 -10.82 -2.31 -3.96
C ARG A 55 -10.09 -3.16 -5.00
N GLU A 56 -10.74 -4.20 -5.53
CA GLU A 56 -10.23 -4.97 -6.66
C GLU A 56 -10.04 -4.08 -7.90
N ALA A 57 -11.01 -3.20 -8.22
CA ALA A 57 -10.89 -2.25 -9.30
C ALA A 57 -9.77 -1.22 -9.05
N ALA A 58 -9.61 -0.76 -7.79
CA ALA A 58 -8.51 0.13 -7.41
C ALA A 58 -7.14 -0.56 -7.54
N ALA A 59 -7.03 -1.82 -7.15
CA ALA A 59 -5.83 -2.64 -7.32
C ALA A 59 -5.46 -2.82 -8.80
N ALA A 60 -6.45 -3.08 -9.65
CA ALA A 60 -6.25 -3.20 -11.10
C ALA A 60 -5.75 -1.89 -11.73
N LEU A 61 -6.25 -0.73 -11.26
CA LEU A 61 -5.74 0.57 -11.70
C LEU A 61 -4.30 0.79 -11.24
N SER A 62 -3.97 0.49 -9.97
CA SER A 62 -2.59 0.60 -9.47
C SER A 62 -1.62 -0.26 -10.28
N LYS A 63 -2.04 -1.49 -10.61
CA LYS A 63 -1.26 -2.37 -11.48
C LYS A 63 -1.06 -1.79 -12.86
N HIS A 64 -2.12 -1.30 -13.50
CA HIS A 64 -2.06 -0.68 -14.82
C HIS A 64 -1.12 0.54 -14.85
N ILE A 65 -1.13 1.36 -13.81
CA ILE A 65 -0.20 2.50 -13.69
C ILE A 65 1.25 1.99 -13.62
N ALA A 66 1.52 0.98 -12.80
CA ALA A 66 2.86 0.39 -12.70
C ALA A 66 3.33 -0.23 -14.02
N ASP A 67 2.46 -1.00 -14.69
CA ASP A 67 2.74 -1.59 -16.00
C ASP A 67 3.07 -0.49 -17.05
N SER A 68 2.37 0.64 -17.01
CA SER A 68 2.63 1.79 -17.88
C SER A 68 3.99 2.46 -17.60
N VAL A 69 4.43 2.48 -16.34
CA VAL A 69 5.77 2.95 -15.96
C VAL A 69 6.84 2.02 -16.53
N TRP A 70 6.69 0.71 -16.34
CA TRP A 70 7.65 -0.28 -16.84
C TRP A 70 7.67 -0.41 -18.35
N ALA A 71 6.56 -0.12 -19.03
CA ALA A 71 6.52 -0.04 -20.50
C ALA A 71 7.44 1.07 -21.06
N ILE A 72 7.67 2.15 -20.27
CA ILE A 72 8.56 3.27 -20.65
C ILE A 72 10.00 2.98 -20.21
N ASP A 73 10.19 2.51 -19.00
CA ASP A 73 11.50 2.19 -18.43
C ASP A 73 11.40 0.89 -17.61
N PRO A 74 11.78 -0.26 -18.19
CA PRO A 74 11.67 -1.57 -17.54
C PRO A 74 12.47 -1.71 -16.23
N LYS A 75 13.47 -0.85 -16.00
CA LYS A 75 14.29 -0.87 -14.78
C LYS A 75 13.81 0.09 -13.70
N GLN A 76 12.82 0.91 -14.00
CA GLN A 76 12.39 1.92 -13.04
C GLN A 76 11.86 1.29 -11.76
N ALA A 77 12.31 1.80 -10.61
CA ALA A 77 11.76 1.42 -9.32
C ALA A 77 10.29 1.84 -9.23
N VAL A 78 9.43 0.91 -8.80
CA VAL A 78 7.99 1.17 -8.59
C VAL A 78 7.61 0.76 -7.18
N VAL A 79 6.84 1.62 -6.52
CA VAL A 79 6.27 1.40 -5.19
C VAL A 79 4.80 1.78 -5.22
N ILE A 80 3.95 0.93 -4.64
CA ILE A 80 2.51 1.19 -4.43
C ILE A 80 2.29 1.34 -2.93
N MET A 81 1.76 2.48 -2.46
CA MET A 81 1.62 2.74 -1.04
C MET A 81 0.30 3.42 -0.68
N GLY A 82 -0.09 3.28 0.58
CA GLY A 82 -1.21 3.99 1.20
C GLY A 82 -2.12 3.10 2.03
N ASP A 83 -3.25 3.65 2.45
CA ASP A 83 -4.34 2.89 3.06
C ASP A 83 -5.11 2.15 1.95
N LEU A 84 -4.87 0.85 1.85
CA LEU A 84 -5.49 0.00 0.84
C LEU A 84 -6.85 -0.55 1.28
N ASN A 85 -7.24 -0.31 2.54
CA ASN A 85 -8.49 -0.81 3.14
C ASN A 85 -8.69 -2.33 3.01
N ASP A 86 -7.64 -3.06 2.67
CA ASP A 86 -7.56 -4.52 2.60
C ASP A 86 -6.24 -5.00 3.18
N ASP A 87 -6.27 -6.21 3.73
CA ASP A 87 -5.08 -6.88 4.24
C ASP A 87 -4.23 -7.47 3.10
N PRO A 88 -2.95 -7.76 3.32
CA PRO A 88 -2.06 -8.34 2.30
C PRO A 88 -2.58 -9.61 1.62
N TYR A 89 -3.39 -10.42 2.31
CA TYR A 89 -3.96 -11.67 1.78
C TYR A 89 -5.30 -11.48 1.05
N ASP A 90 -5.94 -10.29 1.17
CA ASP A 90 -7.22 -10.03 0.51
C ASP A 90 -7.07 -10.04 -1.01
N LYS A 91 -8.17 -10.32 -1.69
CA LYS A 91 -8.22 -10.57 -3.13
C LYS A 91 -7.63 -9.41 -3.96
N SER A 92 -7.88 -8.17 -3.54
CA SER A 92 -7.33 -6.97 -4.20
C SER A 92 -5.79 -6.98 -4.22
N CYS A 93 -5.15 -7.24 -3.08
CA CYS A 93 -3.70 -7.27 -2.93
C CYS A 93 -3.08 -8.56 -3.50
N ALA A 94 -3.60 -9.73 -3.06
CA ALA A 94 -2.98 -11.01 -3.35
C ALA A 94 -3.27 -11.55 -4.76
N LYS A 95 -4.44 -11.23 -5.34
CA LYS A 95 -4.88 -11.79 -6.62
C LYS A 95 -4.87 -10.74 -7.74
N VAL A 96 -5.53 -9.60 -7.54
CA VAL A 96 -5.69 -8.59 -8.59
C VAL A 96 -4.39 -7.83 -8.81
N LEU A 97 -3.78 -7.30 -7.75
CA LEU A 97 -2.44 -6.71 -7.83
C LEU A 97 -1.38 -7.79 -8.06
N GLY A 98 -1.59 -9.00 -7.53
CA GLY A 98 -0.67 -10.11 -7.63
C GLY A 98 0.57 -9.95 -6.74
N ALA A 99 0.43 -9.21 -5.63
CA ALA A 99 1.52 -9.00 -4.69
C ALA A 99 1.75 -10.24 -3.81
N VAL A 100 2.92 -10.85 -3.94
CA VAL A 100 3.24 -12.13 -3.28
C VAL A 100 3.98 -11.95 -1.96
N LYS A 101 3.83 -12.94 -1.08
CA LYS A 101 4.45 -13.02 0.24
C LYS A 101 5.95 -13.34 0.22
N ASN A 102 6.40 -14.10 -0.80
CA ASN A 102 7.79 -14.53 -0.91
C ASN A 102 8.51 -13.74 -2.00
N PRO A 103 9.57 -12.98 -1.66
CA PRO A 103 10.32 -12.19 -2.65
C PRO A 103 10.94 -13.04 -3.76
N ASP A 104 11.34 -14.30 -3.49
CA ASP A 104 11.93 -15.19 -4.49
C ASP A 104 10.96 -15.65 -5.59
N LYS A 105 9.67 -15.40 -5.39
CA LYS A 105 8.60 -15.74 -6.35
C LYS A 105 8.10 -14.54 -7.15
N VAL A 106 8.73 -13.39 -7.01
CA VAL A 106 8.34 -12.16 -7.70
C VAL A 106 8.93 -12.17 -9.11
N ALA A 107 8.07 -12.02 -10.13
CA ALA A 107 8.54 -11.76 -11.49
C ALA A 107 9.18 -10.36 -11.59
N ASP A 108 9.96 -10.10 -12.63
CA ASP A 108 10.68 -8.83 -12.83
C ASP A 108 9.76 -7.60 -12.69
N HIS A 109 8.56 -7.65 -13.27
CA HIS A 109 7.51 -6.64 -13.15
C HIS A 109 6.33 -7.10 -12.28
N GLY A 110 6.60 -8.00 -11.31
CA GLY A 110 5.67 -8.40 -10.27
C GLY A 110 5.79 -7.53 -9.03
N PHE A 111 5.09 -7.93 -7.97
CA PHE A 111 5.06 -7.19 -6.71
C PHE A 111 5.36 -8.10 -5.52
N TYR A 112 6.18 -7.59 -4.60
CA TYR A 112 6.43 -8.16 -3.29
C TYR A 112 5.66 -7.38 -2.22
N ASN A 113 4.91 -8.09 -1.38
CA ASN A 113 4.23 -7.49 -0.24
C ASN A 113 4.92 -7.90 1.07
N PRO A 114 5.81 -7.07 1.64
CA PRO A 114 6.54 -7.38 2.85
C PRO A 114 5.66 -7.42 4.11
N TRP A 115 4.47 -6.80 4.05
CA TRP A 115 3.55 -6.63 5.19
C TRP A 115 2.84 -7.93 5.56
N TRP A 116 2.77 -8.88 4.66
CA TRP A 116 2.18 -10.18 4.93
C TRP A 116 2.83 -10.87 6.13
N LYS A 117 4.17 -10.85 6.20
CA LYS A 117 4.92 -11.43 7.32
C LYS A 117 4.71 -10.67 8.65
N MET A 118 4.39 -9.38 8.58
CA MET A 118 4.05 -8.58 9.76
C MET A 118 2.68 -8.99 10.31
N LEU A 119 1.68 -9.09 9.44
CA LEU A 119 0.33 -9.48 9.81
C LEU A 119 0.29 -10.91 10.38
N ASP A 120 1.06 -11.86 9.83
CA ASP A 120 1.20 -13.21 10.36
C ASP A 120 1.74 -13.23 11.82
N LYS A 121 2.48 -12.19 12.22
CA LYS A 121 2.98 -12.01 13.59
C LYS A 121 2.02 -11.23 14.49
N GLY A 122 0.81 -10.94 14.03
CA GLY A 122 -0.18 -10.15 14.75
C GLY A 122 0.11 -8.66 14.79
N ILE A 123 0.99 -8.15 13.90
CA ILE A 123 1.33 -6.72 13.81
C ILE A 123 0.45 -6.11 12.74
N GLY A 124 -0.37 -5.13 13.11
CA GLY A 124 -1.24 -4.38 12.22
C GLY A 124 -1.04 -2.87 12.35
N THR A 125 -1.72 -2.11 11.50
CA THR A 125 -1.73 -0.64 11.55
C THR A 125 -2.97 -0.10 12.23
N LEU A 126 -4.05 -0.86 12.27
CA LEU A 126 -5.29 -0.50 12.98
C LEU A 126 -5.93 -1.72 13.63
N ALA A 127 -6.71 -1.49 14.67
CA ALA A 127 -7.52 -2.53 15.31
C ALA A 127 -9.01 -2.26 15.13
N TYR A 128 -9.74 -3.26 14.70
CA TYR A 128 -11.19 -3.21 14.56
C TYR A 128 -11.84 -4.47 15.16
N LYS A 129 -12.79 -4.28 16.10
CA LYS A 129 -13.47 -5.36 16.82
C LYS A 129 -12.54 -6.41 17.44
N GLY A 130 -11.41 -5.96 17.99
CA GLY A 130 -10.43 -6.83 18.65
C GLY A 130 -9.46 -7.57 17.70
N ALA A 131 -9.56 -7.37 16.40
CA ALA A 131 -8.63 -7.92 15.42
C ALA A 131 -7.72 -6.82 14.84
N TRP A 132 -6.44 -7.14 14.65
CA TRP A 132 -5.49 -6.29 13.95
C TRP A 132 -5.62 -6.49 12.44
N ASN A 133 -5.67 -5.37 11.71
CA ASN A 133 -5.58 -5.33 10.25
C ASN A 133 -4.35 -4.51 9.83
N LEU A 134 -3.83 -4.78 8.65
CA LEU A 134 -2.69 -4.08 8.09
C LEU A 134 -3.05 -3.49 6.73
N PHE A 135 -3.77 -2.35 6.76
CA PHE A 135 -4.28 -1.68 5.56
C PHE A 135 -3.29 -0.69 4.97
N ASP A 136 -2.40 -0.14 5.82
CA ASP A 136 -1.39 0.83 5.41
C ASP A 136 -0.15 0.07 4.92
N GLN A 137 -0.08 -0.13 3.61
CA GLN A 137 0.93 -0.96 2.99
C GLN A 137 1.82 -0.14 2.06
N ILE A 138 3.07 -0.56 1.94
CA ILE A 138 4.04 -0.09 0.95
C ILE A 138 4.55 -1.32 0.21
N ILE A 139 3.93 -1.62 -0.92
CA ILE A 139 4.20 -2.78 -1.77
C ILE A 139 5.28 -2.39 -2.77
N VAL A 140 6.27 -3.24 -2.95
CA VAL A 140 7.43 -2.94 -3.80
C VAL A 140 7.40 -3.75 -5.09
N GLY A 141 7.74 -3.11 -6.19
CA GLY A 141 7.91 -3.77 -7.48
C GLY A 141 9.14 -4.67 -7.51
N GLY A 142 9.15 -5.67 -8.37
CA GLY A 142 10.27 -6.61 -8.52
C GLY A 142 11.60 -5.93 -8.81
N THR A 143 11.59 -4.81 -9.53
CA THR A 143 12.79 -4.02 -9.86
C THR A 143 13.58 -3.48 -8.67
N VAL A 144 13.00 -3.47 -7.47
CA VAL A 144 13.70 -3.11 -6.21
C VAL A 144 14.07 -4.32 -5.35
N LEU A 145 13.99 -5.53 -5.89
CA LEU A 145 14.45 -6.75 -5.21
C LEU A 145 15.86 -7.13 -5.68
N LYS A 146 16.66 -7.64 -4.75
CA LYS A 146 18.07 -7.95 -4.99
C LYS A 146 18.31 -8.95 -6.12
N GLU A 147 17.47 -9.96 -6.19
CA GLU A 147 17.61 -11.09 -7.14
C GLU A 147 16.84 -10.85 -8.46
N ASN A 148 16.46 -9.61 -8.76
CA ASN A 148 15.72 -9.27 -9.97
C ASN A 148 16.66 -9.19 -11.19
N ASN A 149 16.17 -9.60 -12.37
CA ASN A 149 16.91 -9.53 -13.64
C ASN A 149 17.01 -8.10 -14.20
N THR A 150 16.10 -7.21 -13.76
CA THR A 150 16.03 -5.80 -14.19
C THR A 150 16.12 -4.84 -13.00
N PRO A 151 17.26 -4.83 -12.27
CA PRO A 151 17.37 -4.05 -11.04
C PRO A 151 17.38 -2.54 -11.31
N SER A 152 16.68 -1.79 -10.48
CA SER A 152 16.56 -0.32 -10.57
C SER A 152 17.74 0.47 -9.98
N GLY A 153 18.67 -0.19 -9.30
CA GLY A 153 19.72 0.47 -8.51
C GLY A 153 19.31 0.79 -7.05
N LEU A 154 18.01 0.74 -6.73
CA LEU A 154 17.49 0.73 -5.36
C LEU A 154 17.17 -0.71 -4.96
N GLU A 155 17.44 -1.06 -3.70
CA GLU A 155 17.18 -2.40 -3.17
C GLU A 155 16.33 -2.30 -1.90
N TYR A 156 15.22 -3.06 -1.85
CA TYR A 156 14.41 -3.19 -0.64
C TYR A 156 15.21 -3.91 0.45
N TRP A 157 15.25 -3.32 1.64
CA TRP A 157 15.92 -3.91 2.80
C TRP A 157 14.93 -4.44 3.83
N LYS A 158 14.05 -3.58 4.35
CA LYS A 158 13.11 -3.94 5.41
C LYS A 158 11.89 -3.03 5.44
N CYS A 159 10.86 -3.45 6.20
CA CYS A 159 9.69 -2.64 6.53
C CYS A 159 9.47 -2.59 8.04
N LYS A 160 8.68 -1.62 8.49
CA LYS A 160 8.34 -1.41 9.90
C LYS A 160 6.99 -0.71 10.04
N VAL A 161 6.20 -1.15 11.03
CA VAL A 161 5.07 -0.39 11.58
C VAL A 161 5.59 0.43 12.75
N ASN A 162 5.36 1.72 12.75
CA ASN A 162 5.79 2.64 13.79
C ASN A 162 4.69 2.77 14.86
N ASN A 163 4.77 1.95 15.88
CA ASN A 163 3.82 1.88 16.98
C ASN A 163 4.43 2.39 18.29
N PHE A 164 5.09 3.56 18.25
CA PHE A 164 5.70 4.19 19.42
C PHE A 164 4.68 4.47 20.51
N ASN A 165 5.11 4.49 21.78
CA ASN A 165 4.23 4.67 22.93
C ASN A 165 3.37 5.94 22.82
N PHE A 166 3.93 7.06 22.35
CA PHE A 166 3.18 8.31 22.19
C PHE A 166 2.09 8.26 21.10
N LEU A 167 2.13 7.27 20.22
CA LEU A 167 1.10 7.05 19.18
C LEU A 167 -0.04 6.13 19.66
N ARG A 168 0.05 5.59 20.88
CA ARG A 168 -0.92 4.64 21.44
C ARG A 168 -1.87 5.33 22.39
N GLN A 169 -3.04 4.74 22.54
CA GLN A 169 -3.97 5.08 23.60
C GLN A 169 -3.38 4.64 24.96
N ASP A 170 -3.72 5.36 26.01
CA ASP A 170 -3.36 4.98 27.37
C ASP A 170 -3.90 3.57 27.69
N ASN A 171 -3.04 2.74 28.26
CA ASN A 171 -3.35 1.34 28.62
C ASN A 171 -3.87 0.46 27.46
N SER A 172 -3.51 0.78 26.22
CA SER A 172 -3.89 0.03 25.03
C SER A 172 -2.76 0.02 24.00
N ASP A 173 -2.70 -1.06 23.21
CA ASP A 173 -1.78 -1.12 22.07
C ASP A 173 -2.35 -0.48 20.80
N GLN A 174 -3.58 0.07 20.86
CA GLN A 174 -4.25 0.67 19.70
C GLN A 174 -3.76 2.09 19.44
N PRO A 175 -3.82 2.56 18.17
CA PRO A 175 -3.49 3.93 17.81
C PRO A 175 -4.31 4.97 18.60
N LEU A 176 -3.67 6.06 18.99
CA LEU A 176 -4.32 7.20 19.64
C LEU A 176 -5.06 8.04 18.58
N ARG A 177 -6.36 7.82 18.47
CA ARG A 177 -7.24 8.47 17.51
C ARG A 177 -7.39 9.95 17.77
N THR A 178 -7.53 10.73 16.72
CA THR A 178 -7.87 12.15 16.79
C THR A 178 -9.30 12.33 17.31
N TYR A 179 -10.23 11.47 16.85
CA TYR A 179 -11.63 11.46 17.24
C TYR A 179 -12.12 10.06 17.59
N SER A 180 -13.03 9.94 18.54
CA SER A 180 -13.81 8.74 18.79
C SER A 180 -15.20 9.11 19.25
N ALA A 181 -16.25 8.50 18.67
CA ALA A 181 -17.65 8.75 18.99
C ALA A 181 -18.02 10.26 19.03
N GLY A 182 -17.50 11.05 18.11
CA GLY A 182 -17.73 12.49 18.01
C GLY A 182 -16.94 13.34 19.02
N ARG A 183 -16.09 12.74 19.84
CA ARG A 183 -15.23 13.46 20.80
C ARG A 183 -13.82 13.62 20.25
N TRP A 184 -13.26 14.81 20.40
CA TRP A 184 -11.86 15.11 20.17
C TRP A 184 -10.99 14.47 21.26
N LEU A 185 -10.04 13.61 20.89
CA LEU A 185 -9.14 12.91 21.80
C LEU A 185 -7.72 13.46 21.79
N ASN A 186 -7.45 14.45 20.94
CA ASN A 186 -6.11 15.04 20.76
C ASN A 186 -5.04 14.03 20.37
N GLY A 187 -5.44 12.96 19.70
CA GLY A 187 -4.52 11.96 19.16
C GLY A 187 -4.07 12.28 17.73
N TYR A 188 -3.24 11.43 17.19
CA TYR A 188 -2.57 11.63 15.90
C TYR A 188 -3.35 11.02 14.74
N SER A 189 -3.70 9.74 14.85
CA SER A 189 -4.37 8.97 13.79
C SER A 189 -5.01 7.72 14.40
N ASP A 190 -5.97 7.14 13.70
CA ASP A 190 -6.52 5.82 14.00
C ASP A 190 -5.73 4.68 13.34
N HIS A 191 -4.66 5.02 12.61
CA HIS A 191 -3.72 4.07 12.03
C HIS A 191 -2.28 4.38 12.48
N PHE A 192 -1.45 3.35 12.61
CA PHE A 192 -0.01 3.51 12.79
C PHE A 192 0.69 3.78 11.46
N PRO A 193 1.70 4.68 11.43
CA PRO A 193 2.51 4.90 10.25
C PRO A 193 3.32 3.68 9.86
N THR A 194 3.48 3.47 8.57
CA THR A 194 4.34 2.43 7.97
C THR A 194 5.53 3.05 7.25
N GLU A 195 6.65 2.34 7.24
CA GLU A 195 7.85 2.73 6.50
C GLU A 195 8.54 1.52 5.87
N ILE A 196 9.18 1.75 4.74
CA ILE A 196 10.15 0.83 4.14
C ILE A 196 11.53 1.49 4.08
N PHE A 197 12.56 0.66 4.05
CA PHE A 197 13.93 1.10 3.86
C PHE A 197 14.42 0.58 2.52
N LEU A 198 14.80 1.50 1.66
CA LEU A 198 15.49 1.22 0.41
C LEU A 198 16.97 1.57 0.59
N ILE A 199 17.83 0.72 0.09
CA ILE A 199 19.27 0.95 0.08
C ILE A 199 19.78 1.09 -1.34
N LYS A 200 20.87 1.81 -1.51
CA LYS A 200 21.62 1.92 -2.75
C LYS A 200 23.06 1.53 -2.48
N ARG A 201 23.61 0.65 -3.32
CA ARG A 201 25.04 0.34 -3.27
C ARG A 201 25.82 1.53 -3.83
N VAL A 202 26.68 2.11 -3.00
CA VAL A 202 27.65 3.12 -3.46
C VAL A 202 28.81 2.34 -4.12
N LYS A 203 29.11 2.71 -5.36
CA LYS A 203 30.28 2.16 -6.07
C LYS A 203 31.53 2.82 -5.57
#